data_e389ccc059fdf15cd46de541eafe33a1
#
_entry.id   e389ccc059fdf15cd46de541eafe33a1
#
_cell.length_a   1.000
_cell.length_b   1.000
_cell.length_c   1.000
_cell.angle_alpha   90.00
_cell.angle_beta   90.00
_cell.angle_gamma   90.00
#
_symmetry.space_group_name_H-M   'P 1'
#
loop_
_entity.id
_entity.type
_entity.pdbx_description
1 polymer ?
#
loop_
_entity_poly.entity_id
_entity_poly.type
_entity_poly.pdbx_seq_one_letter_code
_entity_poly.pdbx_strand_id
1 'polypeptide(L)'
;MTDNKPIDYLDYLLEGAELNDSLLQAYRNFHLTLQSIFVAIGAGLSLAVLAFDEIIQFTLATLILVVLAMISIYILIKMHKIIIARGEDVSFWHRKLIRAEQDLPPDRRYFTQFKIYQKLRRANAKHL
;
A
#
# COMPACT_ATOMS: atom_id res chain seq x y z
N MET A 1 39.37 12.41 -17.96
CA MET A 1 37.90 12.50 -17.79
C MET A 1 37.39 11.10 -17.50
N THR A 2 37.33 10.75 -16.23
CA THR A 2 36.85 9.43 -15.75
C THR A 2 35.34 9.45 -15.77
N ASP A 3 34.78 8.57 -16.57
CA ASP A 3 33.37 8.40 -16.83
C ASP A 3 32.64 7.94 -15.56
N ASN A 4 32.06 8.87 -14.79
CA ASN A 4 31.28 8.61 -13.57
C ASN A 4 29.84 8.13 -13.86
N LYS A 5 29.56 7.81 -15.15
CA LYS A 5 28.19 7.42 -15.60
C LYS A 5 27.53 6.23 -14.88
N PRO A 6 28.23 5.16 -14.44
CA PRO A 6 27.52 4.04 -13.82
C PRO A 6 27.02 4.31 -12.40
N ILE A 7 27.68 5.18 -11.63
CA ILE A 7 27.28 5.47 -10.24
C ILE A 7 26.06 6.39 -10.24
N ASP A 8 26.06 7.46 -11.04
CA ASP A 8 24.91 8.38 -11.14
C ASP A 8 23.62 7.69 -11.61
N TYR A 9 23.73 6.71 -12.51
CA TYR A 9 22.57 5.95 -13.00
C TYR A 9 22.00 5.02 -11.92
N LEU A 10 22.86 4.38 -11.13
CA LEU A 10 22.41 3.50 -10.04
C LEU A 10 21.73 4.30 -8.92
N ASP A 11 22.29 5.46 -8.57
CA ASP A 11 21.73 6.38 -7.59
C ASP A 11 20.34 6.88 -8.03
N TYR A 12 20.19 7.25 -9.30
CA TYR A 12 18.89 7.62 -9.87
C TYR A 12 17.84 6.49 -9.77
N LEU A 13 18.25 5.25 -10.06
CA LEU A 13 17.36 4.10 -9.93
C LEU A 13 16.98 3.81 -8.47
N LEU A 14 17.92 4.00 -7.54
CA LEU A 14 17.70 3.82 -6.11
C LEU A 14 16.72 4.85 -5.58
N GLU A 15 16.92 6.13 -5.91
CA GLU A 15 16.02 7.24 -5.55
C GLU A 15 14.61 7.00 -6.10
N GLY A 16 14.50 6.57 -7.38
CA GLY A 16 13.21 6.21 -7.97
C GLY A 16 12.50 5.05 -7.27
N ALA A 17 13.25 4.03 -6.86
CA ALA A 17 12.71 2.89 -6.12
C ALA A 17 12.26 3.31 -4.71
N GLU A 18 13.05 4.10 -3.99
CA GLU A 18 12.74 4.59 -2.65
C GLU A 18 11.50 5.49 -2.65
N LEU A 19 11.40 6.40 -3.62
CA LEU A 19 10.23 7.26 -3.79
C LEU A 19 8.95 6.43 -4.01
N ASN A 20 9.00 5.43 -4.91
CA ASN A 20 7.84 4.60 -5.19
C ASN A 20 7.47 3.69 -4.00
N ASP A 21 8.44 3.16 -3.27
CA ASP A 21 8.19 2.40 -2.04
C ASP A 21 7.53 3.29 -0.97
N SER A 22 8.00 4.52 -0.78
CA SER A 22 7.44 5.47 0.19
C SER A 22 6.00 5.87 -0.18
N LEU A 23 5.73 6.14 -1.45
CA LEU A 23 4.39 6.41 -1.96
C LEU A 23 3.45 5.22 -1.73
N LEU A 24 3.89 3.99 -2.02
CA LEU A 24 3.09 2.80 -1.77
C LEU A 24 2.73 2.65 -0.29
N GLN A 25 3.69 2.91 0.62
CA GLN A 25 3.44 2.89 2.06
C GLN A 25 2.46 3.99 2.49
N ALA A 26 2.58 5.19 1.94
CA ALA A 26 1.65 6.28 2.21
C ALA A 26 0.22 5.92 1.79
N TYR A 27 0.02 5.33 0.60
CA TYR A 27 -1.30 4.86 0.15
C TYR A 27 -1.87 3.74 1.03
N ARG A 28 -1.04 2.80 1.49
CA ARG A 28 -1.46 1.73 2.40
C ARG A 28 -1.90 2.30 3.75
N ASN A 29 -1.13 3.21 4.32
CA ASN A 29 -1.46 3.86 5.58
C ASN A 29 -2.74 4.68 5.47
N PHE A 30 -2.91 5.43 4.37
CA PHE A 30 -4.13 6.17 4.10
C PHE A 30 -5.35 5.24 3.97
N HIS A 31 -5.21 4.10 3.29
CA HIS A 31 -6.27 3.10 3.18
C HIS A 31 -6.68 2.55 4.55
N LEU A 32 -5.73 2.21 5.42
CA LEU A 32 -6.01 1.75 6.79
C LEU A 32 -6.69 2.83 7.63
N THR A 33 -6.25 4.08 7.50
CA THR A 33 -6.87 5.23 8.19
C THR A 33 -8.32 5.40 7.74
N LEU A 34 -8.60 5.34 6.44
CA LEU A 34 -9.97 5.40 5.92
C LEU A 34 -10.85 4.27 6.46
N GLN A 35 -10.33 3.04 6.49
CA GLN A 35 -11.06 1.90 7.08
C GLN A 35 -11.42 2.16 8.55
N SER A 36 -10.47 2.64 9.34
CA SER A 36 -10.68 2.94 10.75
C SER A 36 -11.75 4.03 10.96
N ILE A 37 -11.72 5.08 10.14
CA ILE A 37 -12.71 6.16 10.16
C ILE A 37 -14.11 5.60 9.82
N PHE A 38 -14.23 4.81 8.75
CA PHE A 38 -15.53 4.26 8.36
C PHE A 38 -16.09 3.30 9.40
N VAL A 39 -15.24 2.49 10.05
CA VAL A 39 -15.66 1.62 11.16
C VAL A 39 -16.14 2.44 12.35
N ALA A 40 -15.40 3.49 12.73
CA ALA A 40 -15.78 4.36 13.85
C ALA A 40 -17.12 5.08 13.60
N ILE A 41 -17.29 5.66 12.40
CA ILE A 41 -18.54 6.33 12.02
C ILE A 41 -19.69 5.31 11.98
N GLY A 42 -19.48 4.15 11.37
CA GLY A 42 -20.48 3.10 11.27
C GLY A 42 -20.92 2.60 12.66
N ALA A 43 -20.00 2.37 13.57
CA ALA A 43 -20.30 1.98 14.94
C ALA A 43 -21.07 3.07 15.69
N GLY A 44 -20.64 4.33 15.59
CA GLY A 44 -21.33 5.46 16.24
C GLY A 44 -22.77 5.64 15.72
N LEU A 45 -22.95 5.58 14.40
CA LEU A 45 -24.30 5.66 13.81
C LEU A 45 -25.19 4.46 14.17
N SER A 46 -24.62 3.26 14.22
CA SER A 46 -25.39 2.06 14.62
C SER A 46 -25.90 2.19 16.05
N LEU A 47 -25.08 2.72 16.97
CA LEU A 47 -25.53 2.98 18.35
C LEU A 47 -26.60 4.07 18.39
N ALA A 48 -26.47 5.14 17.60
CA ALA A 48 -27.47 6.20 17.53
C ALA A 48 -28.80 5.68 16.98
N VAL A 49 -28.80 4.81 15.96
CA VAL A 49 -30.00 4.20 15.39
C VAL A 49 -30.78 3.37 16.46
N LEU A 50 -30.06 2.65 17.32
CA LEU A 50 -30.67 1.85 18.39
C LEU A 50 -31.33 2.70 19.50
N ALA A 51 -30.96 3.99 19.55
CA ALA A 51 -31.56 4.91 20.57
C ALA A 51 -32.83 5.64 20.08
N PHE A 52 -33.28 5.43 18.83
CA PHE A 52 -34.49 6.04 18.29
C PHE A 52 -35.72 5.19 18.61
N ASP A 53 -36.70 5.79 19.26
CA ASP A 53 -37.97 5.15 19.59
C ASP A 53 -39.03 5.29 18.48
N GLU A 54 -38.92 6.33 17.65
CA GLU A 54 -39.86 6.57 16.56
C GLU A 54 -39.47 5.83 15.27
N ILE A 55 -40.44 5.11 14.70
CA ILE A 55 -40.22 4.26 13.51
C ILE A 55 -39.73 5.05 12.28
N ILE A 56 -40.17 6.29 12.15
CA ILE A 56 -39.76 7.16 11.03
C ILE A 56 -38.28 7.55 11.18
N GLN A 57 -37.86 7.94 12.38
CA GLN A 57 -36.46 8.31 12.67
C GLN A 57 -35.55 7.10 12.52
N PHE A 58 -35.96 5.93 13.01
CA PHE A 58 -35.25 4.67 12.85
C PHE A 58 -35.06 4.31 11.37
N THR A 59 -36.13 4.40 10.56
CA THR A 59 -36.08 4.08 9.14
C THR A 59 -35.16 5.03 8.37
N LEU A 60 -35.25 6.33 8.62
CA LEU A 60 -34.41 7.34 7.97
C LEU A 60 -32.93 7.16 8.34
N ALA A 61 -32.64 6.93 9.61
CA ALA A 61 -31.27 6.72 10.07
C ALA A 61 -30.67 5.43 9.50
N THR A 62 -31.45 4.36 9.40
CA THR A 62 -31.03 3.10 8.77
C THR A 62 -30.73 3.31 7.28
N LEU A 63 -31.54 4.08 6.57
CA LEU A 63 -31.29 4.41 5.16
C LEU A 63 -29.96 5.17 4.98
N ILE A 64 -29.71 6.17 5.83
CA ILE A 64 -28.46 6.94 5.83
C ILE A 64 -27.26 6.00 6.07
N LEU A 65 -27.38 5.08 7.02
CA LEU A 65 -26.34 4.11 7.34
C LEU A 65 -26.01 3.20 6.13
N VAL A 66 -27.04 2.71 5.44
CA VAL A 66 -26.89 1.88 4.24
C VAL A 66 -26.18 2.66 3.11
N VAL A 67 -26.59 3.91 2.86
CA VAL A 67 -25.96 4.76 1.85
C VAL A 67 -24.49 5.01 2.20
N LEU A 68 -24.19 5.32 3.47
CA LEU A 68 -22.83 5.52 3.95
C LEU A 68 -21.98 4.25 3.76
N ALA A 69 -22.51 3.08 4.07
CA ALA A 69 -21.83 1.80 3.87
C ALA A 69 -21.50 1.56 2.38
N MET A 70 -22.44 1.82 1.47
CA MET A 70 -22.18 1.69 0.03
C MET A 70 -21.08 2.64 -0.47
N ILE A 71 -21.09 3.91 -0.02
CA ILE A 71 -20.05 4.88 -0.36
C ILE A 71 -18.69 4.41 0.18
N SER A 72 -18.64 3.94 1.42
CA SER A 72 -17.42 3.44 2.05
C SER A 72 -16.83 2.26 1.28
N ILE A 73 -17.65 1.27 0.92
CA ILE A 73 -17.24 0.11 0.13
C ILE A 73 -16.69 0.56 -1.23
N TYR A 74 -17.37 1.49 -1.91
CA TYR A 74 -16.91 2.01 -3.21
C TYR A 74 -15.53 2.67 -3.10
N ILE A 75 -15.31 3.53 -2.09
CA ILE A 75 -14.04 4.19 -1.85
C ILE A 75 -12.93 3.17 -1.56
N LEU A 76 -13.21 2.18 -0.71
CA LEU A 76 -12.23 1.15 -0.35
C LEU A 76 -11.83 0.30 -1.57
N ILE A 77 -12.76 -0.06 -2.44
CA ILE A 77 -12.48 -0.79 -3.67
C ILE A 77 -11.60 0.05 -4.61
N LYS A 78 -11.88 1.35 -4.76
CA LYS A 78 -11.06 2.25 -5.59
C LYS A 78 -9.64 2.39 -5.03
N MET A 79 -9.51 2.58 -3.72
CA MET A 79 -8.20 2.66 -3.05
C MET A 79 -7.40 1.36 -3.20
N HIS A 80 -8.06 0.20 -3.08
CA HIS A 80 -7.40 -1.09 -3.28
C HIS A 80 -6.81 -1.23 -4.70
N LYS A 81 -7.54 -0.81 -5.74
CA LYS A 81 -7.04 -0.80 -7.12
C LYS A 81 -5.82 0.11 -7.29
N ILE A 82 -5.83 1.30 -6.67
CA ILE A 82 -4.68 2.22 -6.70
C ILE A 82 -3.46 1.58 -6.04
N ILE A 83 -3.63 0.92 -4.90
CA ILE A 83 -2.54 0.26 -4.17
C ILE A 83 -1.92 -0.87 -5.03
N ILE A 84 -2.74 -1.65 -5.73
CA ILE A 84 -2.26 -2.70 -6.64
C ILE A 84 -1.43 -2.08 -7.77
N ALA A 85 -1.96 -1.05 -8.45
CA ALA A 85 -1.25 -0.37 -9.54
C ALA A 85 0.10 0.20 -9.07
N ARG A 86 0.14 0.83 -7.89
CA ARG A 86 1.40 1.32 -7.30
C ARG A 86 2.36 0.20 -6.92
N GLY A 87 1.86 -0.96 -6.52
CA GLY A 87 2.68 -2.15 -6.29
C GLY A 87 3.38 -2.65 -7.57
N GLU A 88 2.74 -2.50 -8.73
CA GLU A 88 3.35 -2.81 -10.04
C GLU A 88 4.46 -1.81 -10.40
N ASP A 89 4.25 -0.51 -10.13
CA ASP A 89 5.28 0.53 -10.33
C ASP A 89 6.53 0.22 -9.48
N VAL A 90 6.36 -0.10 -8.20
CA VAL A 90 7.45 -0.52 -7.30
C VAL A 90 8.18 -1.75 -7.87
N SER A 91 7.42 -2.74 -8.35
CA SER A 91 7.99 -3.95 -8.94
C SER A 91 8.79 -3.65 -10.21
N PHE A 92 8.37 -2.66 -11.00
CA PHE A 92 9.11 -2.21 -12.17
C PHE A 92 10.48 -1.62 -11.78
N TRP A 93 10.52 -0.69 -10.81
CA TRP A 93 11.76 -0.09 -10.34
C TRP A 93 12.71 -1.11 -9.73
N HIS A 94 12.19 -2.04 -8.94
CA HIS A 94 12.99 -3.12 -8.37
C HIS A 94 13.61 -4.01 -9.44
N ARG A 95 12.89 -4.33 -10.53
CA ARG A 95 13.46 -5.10 -11.64
C ARG A 95 14.55 -4.33 -12.37
N LYS A 96 14.42 -3.00 -12.53
CA LYS A 96 15.42 -2.16 -13.13
C LYS A 96 16.70 -2.12 -12.29
N LEU A 97 16.57 -1.99 -10.97
CA LEU A 97 17.70 -2.05 -10.03
C LEU A 97 18.44 -3.38 -10.12
N ILE A 98 17.73 -4.51 -10.06
CA ILE A 98 18.35 -5.84 -10.17
C ILE A 98 19.14 -5.98 -11.48
N ARG A 99 18.59 -5.48 -12.59
CA ARG A 99 19.30 -5.53 -13.88
C ARG A 99 20.56 -4.65 -13.87
N ALA A 100 20.47 -3.45 -13.34
CA ALA A 100 21.63 -2.55 -13.24
C ALA A 100 22.76 -3.11 -12.37
N GLU A 101 22.39 -3.88 -11.31
CA GLU A 101 23.38 -4.55 -10.44
C GLU A 101 24.05 -5.77 -11.11
N GLN A 102 23.50 -6.32 -12.20
CA GLN A 102 24.10 -7.48 -12.88
C GLN A 102 25.49 -7.17 -13.44
N ASP A 103 25.73 -5.93 -13.82
CA ASP A 103 27.02 -5.46 -14.35
C ASP A 103 28.05 -5.20 -13.24
N LEU A 104 27.64 -5.25 -11.97
CA LEU A 104 28.51 -5.08 -10.82
C LEU A 104 29.10 -6.41 -10.32
N PRO A 105 30.26 -6.39 -9.66
CA PRO A 105 30.79 -7.57 -8.96
C PRO A 105 29.79 -8.09 -7.91
N PRO A 106 29.77 -9.41 -7.62
CA PRO A 106 28.80 -10.01 -6.70
C PRO A 106 28.77 -9.41 -5.28
N ASP A 107 29.91 -8.92 -4.80
CA ASP A 107 30.08 -8.26 -3.50
C ASP A 107 29.40 -6.88 -3.43
N ARG A 108 29.14 -6.25 -4.56
CA ARG A 108 28.50 -4.94 -4.69
C ARG A 108 27.03 -4.99 -5.09
N ARG A 109 26.43 -6.18 -5.20
CA ARG A 109 25.02 -6.38 -5.57
C ARG A 109 24.12 -6.39 -4.35
N TYR A 110 24.11 -5.32 -3.57
CA TYR A 110 23.41 -5.23 -2.28
C TYR A 110 21.91 -5.43 -2.39
N PHE A 111 21.27 -4.85 -3.38
CA PHE A 111 19.82 -4.97 -3.55
C PHE A 111 19.41 -6.39 -3.94
N THR A 112 20.15 -7.03 -4.83
CA THR A 112 19.94 -8.43 -5.22
C THR A 112 20.12 -9.35 -4.02
N GLN A 113 21.17 -9.17 -3.23
CA GLN A 113 21.42 -9.96 -2.01
C GLN A 113 20.30 -9.76 -0.98
N PHE A 114 19.85 -8.52 -0.77
CA PHE A 114 18.75 -8.21 0.13
C PHE A 114 17.44 -8.88 -0.29
N LYS A 115 17.13 -8.91 -1.59
CA LYS A 115 15.94 -9.60 -2.12
C LYS A 115 16.01 -11.12 -1.90
N ILE A 116 17.18 -11.73 -2.08
CA ILE A 116 17.40 -13.15 -1.79
C ILE A 116 17.19 -13.41 -0.30
N TYR A 117 17.77 -12.60 0.58
CA TYR A 117 17.59 -12.69 2.01
C TYR A 117 16.11 -12.59 2.42
N GLN A 118 15.38 -11.61 1.90
CA GLN A 118 13.94 -11.47 2.16
C GLN A 118 13.14 -12.71 1.73
N LYS A 119 13.49 -13.30 0.58
CA LYS A 119 12.82 -14.50 0.07
C LYS A 119 13.06 -15.71 0.98
N LEU A 120 14.29 -15.90 1.44
CA LEU A 120 14.65 -16.96 2.40
C LEU A 120 13.95 -16.77 3.74
N ARG A 121 13.91 -15.53 4.27
CA ARG A 121 13.22 -15.21 5.51
C ARG A 121 11.72 -15.52 5.43
N ARG A 122 11.06 -15.20 4.31
CA ARG A 122 9.64 -15.51 4.11
C ARG A 122 9.39 -17.01 3.97
N ALA A 123 10.29 -17.75 3.35
CA ALA A 123 10.20 -19.20 3.27
C ALA A 123 10.28 -19.84 4.66
N ASN A 124 11.25 -19.42 5.48
CA ASN A 124 11.41 -19.94 6.84
C ASN A 124 10.22 -19.59 7.76
N ALA A 125 9.62 -18.38 7.60
CA ALA A 125 8.45 -17.99 8.37
C ALA A 125 7.16 -18.77 8.06
N LYS A 126 7.10 -19.48 6.93
CA LYS A 126 5.97 -20.36 6.58
C LYS A 126 6.07 -21.75 7.19
N HIS A 127 7.21 -22.09 7.75
CA HIS A 127 7.47 -23.39 8.38
C HIS A 127 7.41 -23.33 9.92
N LEU A 128 7.10 -22.15 10.51
CA LEU A 128 6.81 -21.93 11.92
C LEU A 128 5.29 -21.79 12.15
#